data_2ccb3df8e88cf4b750ede7bd8f671f0b
#
_entry.id   2ccb3df8e88cf4b750ede7bd8f671f0b
#
_cell.length_a   1.000
_cell.length_b   1.000
_cell.length_c   1.000
_cell.angle_alpha   90.00
_cell.angle_beta   90.00
_cell.angle_gamma   90.00
#
_symmetry.space_group_name_H-M   'P 1'
#
loop_
_entity.id
_entity.type
_entity.pdbx_description
1 polymer ?
#
loop_
_entity_poly.entity_id
_entity_poly.type
_entity_poly.pdbx_seq_one_letter_code
_entity_poly.pdbx_strand_id
1 'polypeptide(L)'
;MIERTDGPPATLVFGGWLAVPEFGEELMDQKVNTTITEQPEELARRLGLQFSDWLLLSRALTHRSYLNEHPEALEDNERLEFLGDAVLDFVVGAWLYHLYPEMPEGDLTRMRSALVHTEQLAHFARKLDLGRAMRLGRGEIQAGGRERTALLCDTFEAVIGALYLDAG
;
A
#
# COMPACT_ATOMS: atom_id res chain seq x y z
N MET A 1 9.25 -48.50 -6.84
CA MET A 1 8.02 -48.00 -6.22
C MET A 1 8.49 -46.94 -5.19
N ILE A 2 8.49 -45.68 -5.56
CA ILE A 2 8.93 -44.55 -4.68
C ILE A 2 7.67 -43.76 -4.36
N GLU A 3 7.24 -43.84 -3.10
CA GLU A 3 6.14 -43.04 -2.59
C GLU A 3 6.55 -41.57 -2.58
N ARG A 4 5.81 -40.75 -3.32
CA ARG A 4 5.87 -39.29 -3.18
C ARG A 4 5.03 -38.92 -1.95
N THR A 5 5.69 -38.46 -0.93
CA THR A 5 5.04 -37.76 0.18
C THR A 5 4.74 -36.34 -0.28
N ASP A 6 3.45 -36.07 -0.58
CA ASP A 6 2.93 -34.73 -0.84
C ASP A 6 2.89 -33.95 0.48
N GLY A 7 4.01 -33.28 0.80
CA GLY A 7 4.04 -32.21 1.80
C GLY A 7 3.68 -30.89 1.11
N PRO A 8 3.01 -29.95 1.81
CA PRO A 8 2.72 -28.64 1.25
C PRO A 8 4.03 -27.93 0.90
N PRO A 9 4.06 -27.11 -0.18
CA PRO A 9 5.26 -26.42 -0.60
C PRO A 9 5.79 -25.52 0.54
N ALA A 10 7.10 -25.55 0.71
CA ALA A 10 7.81 -24.76 1.71
C ALA A 10 7.38 -23.29 1.59
N THR A 11 6.78 -22.76 2.66
CA THR A 11 6.44 -21.35 2.80
C THR A 11 7.76 -20.58 2.75
N LEU A 12 8.03 -19.89 1.64
CA LEU A 12 9.10 -18.92 1.57
C LEU A 12 8.75 -17.80 2.54
N VAL A 13 9.44 -17.82 3.67
CA VAL A 13 9.35 -16.76 4.67
C VAL A 13 10.11 -15.55 4.12
N PHE A 14 9.44 -14.77 3.28
CA PHE A 14 9.78 -13.36 3.13
C PHE A 14 9.34 -12.71 4.44
N GLY A 15 10.29 -12.33 5.29
CA GLY A 15 10.11 -11.89 6.65
C GLY A 15 8.78 -11.16 6.93
N GLY A 16 7.81 -11.86 7.50
CA GLY A 16 6.61 -11.26 8.12
C GLY A 16 5.53 -10.63 7.24
N TRP A 17 5.69 -10.54 5.91
CA TRP A 17 4.86 -9.73 5.01
C TRP A 17 3.56 -10.39 4.50
N LEU A 18 3.34 -11.66 4.71
CA LEU A 18 2.24 -12.43 4.11
C LEU A 18 1.14 -12.90 5.09
N ALA A 19 1.05 -12.32 6.26
CA ALA A 19 -0.15 -12.46 7.07
C ALA A 19 -1.11 -11.31 6.76
N VAL A 20 -1.88 -11.39 5.67
CA VAL A 20 -3.07 -10.55 5.49
C VAL A 20 -4.09 -11.07 6.50
N PRO A 21 -4.46 -10.29 7.54
CA PRO A 21 -5.53 -10.69 8.43
C PRO A 21 -6.82 -10.82 7.61
N GLU A 22 -7.61 -11.87 7.85
CA GLU A 22 -8.99 -11.93 7.36
C GLU A 22 -9.72 -10.72 7.93
N PHE A 23 -9.99 -9.73 7.07
CA PHE A 23 -10.76 -8.56 7.45
C PHE A 23 -12.21 -9.00 7.66
N GLY A 24 -12.60 -9.18 8.92
CA GLY A 24 -13.98 -9.42 9.31
C GLY A 24 -14.88 -8.27 8.83
N GLU A 25 -16.11 -8.62 8.43
CA GLU A 25 -17.13 -7.71 7.89
C GLU A 25 -17.61 -6.60 8.86
N GLU A 26 -17.06 -6.47 10.06
CA GLU A 26 -17.53 -5.55 11.12
C GLU A 26 -17.07 -4.09 11.00
N LEU A 27 -16.28 -3.71 9.98
CA LEU A 27 -15.76 -2.33 9.87
C LEU A 27 -16.63 -1.38 9.03
N MET A 28 -17.88 -1.73 8.73
CA MET A 28 -18.71 -1.01 7.74
C MET A 28 -19.69 0.01 8.30
N ASP A 29 -19.59 0.49 9.54
CA ASP A 29 -20.53 1.53 9.99
C ASP A 29 -19.96 2.55 10.99
N GLN A 30 -19.03 3.39 10.50
CA GLN A 30 -18.81 4.71 11.13
C GLN A 30 -18.61 5.76 10.03
N LYS A 31 -19.67 6.48 9.72
CA LYS A 31 -19.57 7.81 9.06
C LYS A 31 -18.77 8.73 9.97
N VAL A 32 -17.44 8.71 9.84
CA VAL A 32 -16.55 9.58 10.61
C VAL A 32 -16.48 10.95 9.93
N ASN A 33 -16.71 11.94 10.75
CA ASN A 33 -16.64 13.38 10.50
C ASN A 33 -15.40 13.75 9.66
N THR A 34 -15.59 14.25 8.46
CA THR A 34 -14.60 14.41 7.36
C THR A 34 -13.59 15.54 7.59
N THR A 35 -13.47 16.07 8.81
CA THR A 35 -12.72 17.32 9.08
C THR A 35 -11.33 17.10 9.68
N ILE A 36 -11.04 15.91 10.23
CA ILE A 36 -9.76 15.65 10.89
C ILE A 36 -8.98 14.60 10.07
N THR A 37 -7.76 14.94 9.64
CA THR A 37 -6.84 13.99 9.01
C THR A 37 -6.38 12.96 10.02
N GLU A 38 -6.57 11.67 9.71
CA GLU A 38 -6.11 10.56 10.55
C GLU A 38 -4.58 10.62 10.70
N GLN A 39 -4.09 10.43 11.92
CA GLN A 39 -2.65 10.45 12.16
C GLN A 39 -1.96 9.15 11.70
N PRO A 40 -0.68 9.17 11.31
CA PRO A 40 0.05 7.99 10.85
C PRO A 40 -0.02 6.81 11.84
N GLU A 41 0.08 7.10 13.13
CA GLU A 41 0.02 6.10 14.19
C GLU A 41 -1.37 5.45 14.33
N GLU A 42 -2.43 6.21 14.07
CA GLU A 42 -3.81 5.72 14.08
C GLU A 42 -4.05 4.81 12.87
N LEU A 43 -3.61 5.23 11.69
CA LEU A 43 -3.65 4.42 10.47
C LEU A 43 -2.90 3.09 10.68
N ALA A 44 -1.66 3.14 11.15
CA ALA A 44 -0.85 1.95 11.37
C ALA A 44 -1.53 0.98 12.35
N ARG A 45 -2.07 1.49 13.47
CA ARG A 45 -2.82 0.69 14.44
C ARG A 45 -4.05 0.04 13.81
N ARG A 46 -4.81 0.79 13.01
CA ARG A 46 -6.02 0.30 12.32
C ARG A 46 -5.70 -0.80 11.31
N LEU A 47 -4.56 -0.69 10.61
CA LEU A 47 -4.13 -1.66 9.60
C LEU A 47 -3.25 -2.79 10.19
N GLY A 48 -2.95 -2.77 11.49
CA GLY A 48 -2.05 -3.74 12.11
C GLY A 48 -0.60 -3.63 11.65
N LEU A 49 -0.19 -2.46 11.14
CA LEU A 49 1.16 -2.19 10.69
C LEU A 49 2.06 -1.80 11.87
N GLN A 50 3.33 -2.20 11.80
CA GLN A 50 4.35 -1.79 12.76
C GLN A 50 5.41 -0.97 12.00
N PHE A 51 5.74 0.19 12.54
CA PHE A 51 6.79 1.05 12.03
C PHE A 51 7.80 1.37 13.14
N SER A 52 9.07 1.25 12.81
CA SER A 52 10.18 1.71 13.63
C SER A 52 10.45 3.19 13.38
N ASP A 53 10.35 3.63 12.15
CA ASP A 53 10.48 5.03 11.74
C ASP A 53 9.12 5.62 11.27
N TRP A 54 8.46 6.33 12.18
CA TRP A 54 7.19 7.01 11.91
C TRP A 54 7.29 8.13 10.86
N LEU A 55 8.49 8.68 10.63
CA LEU A 55 8.69 9.70 9.59
C LEU A 55 8.49 9.12 8.20
N LEU A 56 8.86 7.86 7.97
CA LEU A 56 8.61 7.18 6.69
C LEU A 56 7.11 7.11 6.39
N LEU A 57 6.29 6.66 7.34
CA LEU A 57 4.84 6.60 7.14
C LEU A 57 4.23 7.99 6.99
N SER A 58 4.65 8.94 7.84
CA SER A 58 4.19 10.33 7.74
C SER A 58 4.48 10.93 6.36
N ARG A 59 5.68 10.69 5.82
CA ARG A 59 6.09 11.12 4.50
C ARG A 59 5.30 10.43 3.39
N ALA A 60 5.08 9.11 3.48
CA ALA A 60 4.27 8.36 2.51
C ALA A 60 2.84 8.91 2.38
N LEU A 61 2.29 9.46 3.46
CA LEU A 61 0.96 10.08 3.49
C LEU A 61 0.94 11.55 3.08
N THR A 62 2.08 12.16 2.79
CA THR A 62 2.20 13.60 2.52
C THR A 62 2.31 13.87 1.02
N HIS A 63 1.24 14.40 0.43
CA HIS A 63 1.26 14.87 -0.95
C HIS A 63 1.95 16.23 -1.07
N ARG A 64 2.59 16.51 -2.21
CA ARG A 64 3.31 17.76 -2.49
C ARG A 64 2.50 19.04 -2.22
N SER A 65 1.18 19.01 -2.42
CA SER A 65 0.33 20.18 -2.15
C SER A 65 0.32 20.60 -0.69
N TYR A 66 0.56 19.67 0.23
CA TYR A 66 0.62 19.93 1.66
C TYR A 66 1.82 20.79 2.03
N LEU A 67 2.97 20.58 1.37
CA LEU A 67 4.22 21.30 1.66
C LEU A 67 4.09 22.82 1.47
N ASN A 68 3.23 23.25 0.53
CA ASN A 68 3.04 24.69 0.27
C ASN A 68 2.41 25.45 1.45
N GLU A 69 1.69 24.75 2.30
CA GLU A 69 0.98 25.31 3.46
C GLU A 69 1.64 24.92 4.80
N HIS A 70 2.57 23.97 4.78
CA HIS A 70 3.20 23.34 5.93
C HIS A 70 4.72 23.25 5.78
N PRO A 71 5.47 24.37 6.00
CA PRO A 71 6.92 24.39 5.84
C PRO A 71 7.69 23.44 6.78
N GLU A 72 7.04 22.99 7.85
CA GLU A 72 7.57 21.99 8.77
C GLU A 72 7.61 20.57 8.19
N ALA A 73 6.79 20.28 7.17
CA ALA A 73 6.85 19.04 6.42
C ALA A 73 7.94 19.16 5.37
N LEU A 74 9.03 18.43 5.54
CA LEU A 74 10.24 18.61 4.72
C LEU A 74 10.17 17.92 3.36
N GLU A 75 9.40 16.84 3.23
CA GLU A 75 9.39 16.00 2.03
C GLU A 75 7.97 15.46 1.75
N ASP A 76 7.68 15.29 0.47
CA ASP A 76 6.47 14.62 -0.02
C ASP A 76 6.70 13.11 -0.26
N ASN A 77 5.68 12.44 -0.81
CA ASN A 77 5.68 11.01 -1.04
C ASN A 77 6.24 10.56 -2.40
N GLU A 78 6.57 11.47 -3.33
CA GLU A 78 6.93 11.11 -4.72
C GLU A 78 8.10 10.11 -4.79
N ARG A 79 9.12 10.23 -3.94
CA ARG A 79 10.25 9.30 -3.92
C ARG A 79 9.91 7.93 -3.30
N LEU A 80 8.99 7.91 -2.36
CA LEU A 80 8.50 6.66 -1.76
C LEU A 80 7.55 5.95 -2.72
N GLU A 81 6.70 6.67 -3.45
CA GLU A 81 5.89 6.19 -4.56
C GLU A 81 6.75 5.46 -5.59
N PHE A 82 7.78 6.15 -6.13
CA PHE A 82 8.71 5.54 -7.08
C PHE A 82 9.33 4.23 -6.58
N LEU A 83 9.73 4.18 -5.30
CA LEU A 83 10.28 2.97 -4.71
C LEU A 83 9.20 1.88 -4.55
N GLY A 84 8.02 2.28 -4.08
CA GLY A 84 6.91 1.38 -3.82
C GLY A 84 6.37 0.69 -5.07
N ASP A 85 6.28 1.41 -6.19
CA ASP A 85 5.94 0.85 -7.50
C ASP A 85 6.91 -0.30 -7.87
N ALA A 86 8.21 -0.07 -7.78
CA ALA A 86 9.23 -1.08 -8.06
C ALA A 86 9.13 -2.29 -7.11
N VAL A 87 8.87 -2.06 -5.82
CA VAL A 87 8.69 -3.12 -4.82
C VAL A 87 7.44 -3.94 -5.12
N LEU A 88 6.32 -3.29 -5.45
CA LEU A 88 5.07 -3.98 -5.83
C LEU A 88 5.26 -4.86 -7.06
N ASP A 89 5.88 -4.33 -8.11
CA ASP A 89 6.19 -5.08 -9.32
C ASP A 89 7.02 -6.33 -9.03
N PHE A 90 8.05 -6.19 -8.19
CA PHE A 90 8.91 -7.30 -7.79
C PHE A 90 8.14 -8.33 -6.95
N VAL A 91 7.46 -7.91 -5.90
CA VAL A 91 6.77 -8.81 -4.96
C VAL A 91 5.64 -9.56 -5.65
N VAL A 92 4.82 -8.88 -6.44
CA VAL A 92 3.72 -9.49 -7.20
C VAL A 92 4.27 -10.44 -8.26
N GLY A 93 5.35 -10.05 -8.96
CA GLY A 93 6.02 -10.91 -9.93
C GLY A 93 6.58 -12.19 -9.31
N ALA A 94 7.27 -12.07 -8.19
CA ALA A 94 7.81 -13.20 -7.45
C ALA A 94 6.69 -14.12 -6.92
N TRP A 95 5.63 -13.54 -6.38
CA TRP A 95 4.47 -14.29 -5.90
C TRP A 95 3.79 -15.08 -7.03
N LEU A 96 3.52 -14.45 -8.18
CA LEU A 96 2.91 -15.12 -9.34
C LEU A 96 3.81 -16.22 -9.89
N TYR A 97 5.13 -16.01 -9.97
CA TYR A 97 6.10 -17.01 -10.41
C TYR A 97 6.03 -18.29 -9.58
N HIS A 98 5.91 -18.16 -8.27
CA HIS A 98 5.81 -19.33 -7.38
C HIS A 98 4.42 -19.96 -7.38
N LEU A 99 3.38 -19.15 -7.52
CA LEU A 99 2.00 -19.63 -7.51
C LEU A 99 1.64 -20.41 -8.77
N TYR A 100 2.23 -20.04 -9.92
CA TYR A 100 1.91 -20.60 -11.23
C TYR A 100 3.18 -21.09 -11.96
N PRO A 101 3.82 -22.18 -11.48
CA PRO A 101 5.13 -22.61 -12.00
C PRO A 101 5.13 -23.03 -13.47
N GLU A 102 3.98 -23.46 -14.00
CA GLU A 102 3.84 -23.92 -15.41
C GLU A 102 3.27 -22.82 -16.34
N MET A 103 3.02 -21.60 -15.80
CA MET A 103 2.40 -20.54 -16.59
C MET A 103 3.43 -19.84 -17.49
N PRO A 104 3.11 -19.63 -18.78
CA PRO A 104 3.99 -18.89 -19.69
C PRO A 104 4.26 -17.45 -19.20
N GLU A 105 5.45 -16.93 -19.49
CA GLU A 105 5.89 -15.58 -19.09
C GLU A 105 4.88 -14.50 -19.50
N GLY A 106 4.34 -14.54 -20.72
CA GLY A 106 3.39 -13.56 -21.20
C GLY A 106 2.08 -13.54 -20.39
N ASP A 107 1.65 -14.68 -19.82
CA ASP A 107 0.47 -14.73 -18.94
C ASP A 107 0.80 -14.16 -17.57
N LEU A 108 1.96 -14.50 -17.00
CA LEU A 108 2.45 -13.92 -15.74
C LEU A 108 2.55 -12.40 -15.82
N THR A 109 3.09 -11.88 -16.92
CA THR A 109 3.20 -10.42 -17.17
C THR A 109 1.83 -9.75 -17.26
N ARG A 110 0.85 -10.37 -17.93
CA ARG A 110 -0.52 -9.83 -17.98
C ARG A 110 -1.19 -9.83 -16.60
N MET A 111 -1.01 -10.90 -15.83
CA MET A 111 -1.55 -10.99 -14.47
C MET A 111 -0.94 -9.94 -13.54
N ARG A 112 0.39 -9.79 -13.58
CA ARG A 112 1.07 -8.76 -12.81
C ARG A 112 0.51 -7.37 -13.15
N SER A 113 0.49 -7.01 -14.44
CA SER A 113 -0.04 -5.72 -14.88
C SER A 113 -1.50 -5.50 -14.46
N ALA A 114 -2.32 -6.55 -14.40
CA ALA A 114 -3.69 -6.44 -13.92
C ALA A 114 -3.79 -6.22 -12.40
N LEU A 115 -2.79 -6.64 -11.63
CA LEU A 115 -2.78 -6.51 -10.18
C LEU A 115 -2.19 -5.18 -9.69
N VAL A 116 -1.25 -4.60 -10.46
CA VAL A 116 -0.52 -3.38 -10.04
C VAL A 116 -0.87 -2.14 -10.85
N HIS A 117 -1.93 -2.17 -11.68
CA HIS A 117 -2.33 -0.95 -12.38
C HIS A 117 -3.04 0.05 -11.46
N THR A 118 -2.99 1.31 -11.83
CA THR A 118 -3.48 2.47 -11.05
C THR A 118 -4.86 2.26 -10.44
N GLU A 119 -5.85 1.79 -11.22
CA GLU A 119 -7.23 1.60 -10.72
C GLU A 119 -7.30 0.51 -9.64
N GLN A 120 -6.51 -0.55 -9.78
CA GLN A 120 -6.49 -1.65 -8.81
C GLN A 120 -5.80 -1.22 -7.51
N LEU A 121 -4.67 -0.51 -7.59
CA LEU A 121 -3.98 0.01 -6.41
C LEU A 121 -4.83 1.06 -5.69
N ALA A 122 -5.49 1.96 -6.43
CA ALA A 122 -6.46 2.90 -5.85
C ALA A 122 -7.66 2.19 -5.21
N HIS A 123 -8.11 1.06 -5.77
CA HIS A 123 -9.15 0.24 -5.14
C HIS A 123 -8.69 -0.32 -3.80
N PHE A 124 -7.45 -0.81 -3.70
CA PHE A 124 -6.88 -1.23 -2.42
C PHE A 124 -6.76 -0.06 -1.44
N ALA A 125 -6.29 1.09 -1.90
CA ALA A 125 -6.22 2.31 -1.08
C ALA A 125 -7.59 2.69 -0.49
N ARG A 126 -8.67 2.60 -1.29
CA ARG A 126 -10.04 2.84 -0.81
C ARG A 126 -10.48 1.81 0.21
N LYS A 127 -10.22 0.51 -0.03
CA LYS A 127 -10.52 -0.55 0.94
C LYS A 127 -9.81 -0.35 2.28
N LEU A 128 -8.60 0.18 2.24
CA LEU A 128 -7.81 0.51 3.43
C LEU A 128 -8.15 1.91 3.98
N ASP A 129 -9.08 2.64 3.37
CA ASP A 129 -9.47 4.01 3.73
C ASP A 129 -8.25 4.95 3.91
N LEU A 130 -7.26 4.83 3.01
CA LEU A 130 -6.03 5.63 3.07
C LEU A 130 -6.31 7.12 2.87
N GLY A 131 -7.36 7.48 2.12
CA GLY A 131 -7.75 8.86 1.87
C GLY A 131 -7.92 9.69 3.15
N ARG A 132 -8.33 9.08 4.28
CA ARG A 132 -8.47 9.76 5.58
C ARG A 132 -7.14 10.23 6.16
N ALA A 133 -6.08 9.46 5.93
CA ALA A 133 -4.76 9.75 6.46
C ALA A 133 -3.92 10.64 5.52
N MET A 134 -4.34 10.83 4.25
CA MET A 134 -3.61 11.65 3.29
C MET A 134 -3.53 13.11 3.76
N ARG A 135 -2.31 13.64 3.78
CA ARG A 135 -1.98 15.04 4.05
C ARG A 135 -1.97 15.81 2.74
N LEU A 136 -3.01 16.58 2.51
CA LEU A 136 -3.25 17.36 1.29
C LEU A 136 -3.35 18.85 1.62
N GLY A 137 -2.93 19.70 0.70
CA GLY A 137 -3.24 21.14 0.76
C GLY A 137 -4.75 21.38 0.63
N ARG A 138 -5.23 22.52 1.15
CA ARG A 138 -6.67 22.87 1.20
C ARG A 138 -7.32 22.84 -0.17
N GLY A 139 -6.64 23.37 -1.19
CA GLY A 139 -7.14 23.35 -2.57
C GLY A 139 -7.35 21.92 -3.09
N GLU A 140 -6.44 21.00 -2.78
CA GLU A 140 -6.54 19.60 -3.17
C GLU A 140 -7.69 18.88 -2.44
N ILE A 141 -7.86 19.16 -1.15
CA ILE A 141 -8.99 18.62 -0.36
C ILE A 141 -10.33 19.07 -0.96
N GLN A 142 -10.47 20.38 -1.27
CA GLN A 142 -11.68 20.95 -1.86
C GLN A 142 -11.98 20.38 -3.24
N ALA A 143 -10.94 20.02 -4.01
CA ALA A 143 -11.06 19.36 -5.31
C ALA A 143 -11.34 17.85 -5.22
N GLY A 144 -11.61 17.31 -4.03
CA GLY A 144 -11.90 15.89 -3.82
C GLY A 144 -10.66 14.99 -3.89
N GLY A 145 -9.48 15.52 -3.57
CA GLY A 145 -8.21 14.80 -3.68
C GLY A 145 -8.16 13.49 -2.89
N ARG A 146 -8.85 13.41 -1.74
CA ARG A 146 -8.91 12.19 -0.91
C ARG A 146 -9.50 10.97 -1.61
N GLU A 147 -10.36 11.19 -2.63
CA GLU A 147 -11.01 10.14 -3.40
C GLU A 147 -10.46 9.99 -4.83
N ARG A 148 -9.50 10.85 -5.20
CA ARG A 148 -8.91 10.85 -6.54
C ARG A 148 -8.07 9.61 -6.75
N THR A 149 -8.38 8.84 -7.79
CA THR A 149 -7.72 7.57 -8.13
C THR A 149 -6.20 7.70 -8.18
N ALA A 150 -5.67 8.70 -8.88
CA ALA A 150 -4.22 8.89 -8.98
C ALA A 150 -3.58 9.08 -7.59
N LEU A 151 -4.10 10.00 -6.78
CA LEU A 151 -3.51 10.28 -5.44
C LEU A 151 -3.63 9.09 -4.48
N LEU A 152 -4.69 8.30 -4.61
CA LEU A 152 -4.86 7.08 -3.82
C LEU A 152 -3.86 6.00 -4.24
N CYS A 153 -3.61 5.85 -5.54
CA CYS A 153 -2.59 4.95 -6.09
C CYS A 153 -1.20 5.36 -5.58
N ASP A 154 -0.81 6.62 -5.82
CA ASP A 154 0.49 7.17 -5.43
C ASP A 154 0.73 7.01 -3.92
N THR A 155 -0.29 7.26 -3.10
CA THR A 155 -0.20 7.07 -1.64
C THR A 155 -0.06 5.60 -1.25
N PHE A 156 -0.77 4.69 -1.94
CA PHE A 156 -0.64 3.25 -1.68
C PHE A 156 0.77 2.77 -1.99
N GLU A 157 1.31 3.13 -3.15
CA GLU A 157 2.69 2.83 -3.54
C GLU A 157 3.68 3.42 -2.53
N ALA A 158 3.50 4.67 -2.15
CA ALA A 158 4.37 5.32 -1.17
C ALA A 158 4.37 4.62 0.20
N VAL A 159 3.22 4.13 0.66
CA VAL A 159 3.11 3.33 1.90
C VAL A 159 3.86 2.02 1.78
N ILE A 160 3.79 1.34 0.63
CA ILE A 160 4.58 0.13 0.36
C ILE A 160 6.08 0.45 0.36
N GLY A 161 6.49 1.55 -0.28
CA GLY A 161 7.89 2.01 -0.25
C GLY A 161 8.39 2.32 1.15
N ALA A 162 7.55 2.94 1.99
CA ALA A 162 7.87 3.22 3.38
C ALA A 162 8.01 1.92 4.21
N LEU A 163 7.10 0.98 4.05
CA LEU A 163 7.16 -0.33 4.69
C LEU A 163 8.44 -1.09 4.30
N TYR A 164 8.79 -1.07 3.02
CA TYR A 164 10.02 -1.71 2.53
C TYR A 164 11.28 -1.11 3.18
N LEU A 165 11.34 0.21 3.34
CA LEU A 165 12.50 0.86 3.98
C LEU A 165 12.57 0.60 5.48
N ASP A 166 11.43 0.43 6.14
CA ASP A 166 11.36 0.23 7.60
C ASP A 166 11.62 -1.22 8.02
N ALA A 167 11.11 -2.18 7.25
CA ALA A 167 11.13 -3.60 7.63
C ALA A 167 12.00 -4.50 6.72
N GLY A 168 12.45 -4.01 5.56
CA GLY A 168 13.28 -4.76 4.61
C GLY A 168 12.52 -5.61 3.62
#